data_fc3b9f42f9fa0880ca450e248895e9ab
#
_entry.id   fc3b9f42f9fa0880ca450e248895e9ab
#
_cell.length_a   1.000
_cell.length_b   1.000
_cell.length_c   1.000
_cell.angle_alpha   90.00
_cell.angle_beta   90.00
_cell.angle_gamma   90.00
#
_symmetry.space_group_name_H-M   'P 1'
#
loop_
_entity.id
_entity.type
_entity.pdbx_description
1 polymer ?
#
loop_
_entity_poly.entity_id
_entity_poly.type
_entity_poly.pdbx_seq_one_letter_code
_entity_poly.pdbx_strand_id
1 'polypeptide(L)'
;MKLGFTFTLLLLFFMLSSCQKERLMDNNDKMVDLNENNNGNHDLTNNQGVGAPCENGFAGKYPCKGIDLLAHINLSTFESYSGNDSWGWTDPDTQKEYVLMGLDDGTAFVDISEAMDPILLGKLPTTTETSDWRDIKVYKNHAYIVSEAAGHGIQVFDLTRLRGAKPKQNFTPDRILQTVPTAHNMVINPESGYGYVVGTNRNDEYSGGVHFLDLNEPNSIRFVGGYGEAGYSHDAQVVNYNGPDQSYTGKEIFLGSNETKLVIVDVSDKENPKKIAEQSYPNVFYTHQGWFTEDQKYFILGDELDESRIGGKTRTLVFDLTDLDKPQLFHTYFGPTDAIDHNGYVKGDEFYLANYTAGIRLISINDLKNKNMNEIGFFDTFPEHNSNTFNGVWNVYPFFDSGVIAISDFDRGLFLVKKSK
;
A
#
# COMPACT_ATOMS: atom_id res chain seq x y z
N MET A 1 -29.61 37.24 48.57
CA MET A 1 -29.08 37.47 47.22
C MET A 1 -28.03 36.38 46.96
N LYS A 2 -28.42 35.28 46.30
CA LYS A 2 -27.51 34.19 45.93
C LYS A 2 -27.33 34.25 44.42
N LEU A 3 -26.12 34.57 43.94
CA LEU A 3 -25.73 34.44 42.54
C LEU A 3 -25.32 32.98 42.26
N GLY A 4 -26.07 32.33 41.39
CA GLY A 4 -25.69 31.03 40.84
C GLY A 4 -24.77 31.22 39.64
N PHE A 5 -23.59 30.65 39.68
CA PHE A 5 -22.70 30.49 38.52
C PHE A 5 -23.03 29.18 37.83
N THR A 6 -23.57 29.27 36.63
CA THR A 6 -23.77 28.11 35.75
C THR A 6 -22.48 27.89 34.96
N PHE A 7 -21.76 26.78 35.22
CA PHE A 7 -20.64 26.34 34.42
C PHE A 7 -21.18 25.58 33.19
N THR A 8 -21.06 26.19 32.02
CA THR A 8 -21.34 25.52 30.75
C THR A 8 -20.10 24.71 30.37
N LEU A 9 -20.22 23.40 30.50
CA LEU A 9 -19.18 22.45 30.08
C LEU A 9 -19.21 22.36 28.54
N LEU A 10 -18.26 22.99 27.88
CA LEU A 10 -18.04 22.86 26.43
C LEU A 10 -17.34 21.53 26.19
N LEU A 11 -18.10 20.49 25.80
CA LEU A 11 -17.53 19.23 25.31
C LEU A 11 -16.94 19.52 23.92
N LEU A 12 -15.61 19.64 23.84
CA LEU A 12 -14.88 19.50 22.58
C LEU A 12 -14.91 18.02 22.19
N PHE A 13 -15.78 17.69 21.23
CA PHE A 13 -15.66 16.44 20.48
C PHE A 13 -14.41 16.55 19.58
N PHE A 14 -13.29 16.00 20.00
CA PHE A 14 -12.24 15.64 19.08
C PHE A 14 -12.75 14.45 18.24
N MET A 15 -13.24 14.73 17.04
CA MET A 15 -13.40 13.69 16.03
C MET A 15 -12.00 13.23 15.62
N LEU A 16 -11.64 12.05 16.07
CA LEU A 16 -10.50 11.30 15.59
C LEU A 16 -10.86 10.82 14.17
N SER A 17 -10.35 11.55 13.18
CA SER A 17 -10.38 11.12 11.78
C SER A 17 -9.32 10.03 11.61
N SER A 18 -9.72 8.77 11.72
CA SER A 18 -9.07 7.73 10.95
C SER A 18 -9.28 8.06 9.47
N CYS A 19 -8.41 7.63 8.57
CA CYS A 19 -8.48 7.85 7.11
C CYS A 19 -9.91 7.66 6.54
N GLN A 20 -10.84 8.53 6.87
CA GLN A 20 -12.20 8.52 6.35
C GLN A 20 -12.28 9.54 5.23
N LYS A 21 -12.37 9.02 4.01
CA LYS A 21 -12.82 9.77 2.85
C LYS A 21 -14.24 10.28 3.16
N GLU A 22 -14.40 11.51 3.67
CA GLU A 22 -15.71 12.13 3.73
C GLU A 22 -16.21 12.32 2.30
N ARG A 23 -17.10 11.43 1.87
CA ARG A 23 -17.94 11.70 0.69
C ARG A 23 -18.84 12.86 1.05
N LEU A 24 -18.53 14.05 0.58
CA LEU A 24 -19.53 15.10 0.41
C LEU A 24 -20.47 14.63 -0.71
N MET A 25 -21.53 13.94 -0.32
CA MET A 25 -22.62 13.63 -1.24
C MET A 25 -23.39 14.93 -1.46
N ASP A 26 -23.16 15.59 -2.59
CA ASP A 26 -24.13 16.52 -3.15
C ASP A 26 -25.19 15.69 -3.90
N ASN A 27 -26.45 15.85 -3.51
CA ASN A 27 -27.59 15.02 -3.92
C ASN A 27 -28.03 15.22 -5.38
N ASN A 28 -27.16 15.64 -6.30
CA ASN A 28 -27.54 15.91 -7.68
C ASN A 28 -26.57 15.47 -8.78
N ASP A 29 -25.51 14.75 -8.50
CA ASP A 29 -24.64 14.25 -9.58
C ASP A 29 -25.13 12.92 -10.11
N LYS A 30 -25.97 13.01 -11.16
CA LYS A 30 -26.07 11.95 -12.15
C LYS A 30 -24.70 11.78 -12.80
N MET A 31 -24.19 10.54 -12.81
CA MET A 31 -23.01 10.17 -13.61
C MET A 31 -23.22 10.71 -15.02
N VAL A 32 -22.40 11.69 -15.39
CA VAL A 32 -22.29 12.12 -16.79
C VAL A 32 -21.40 11.10 -17.47
N ASP A 33 -22.02 10.28 -18.28
CA ASP A 33 -21.35 9.33 -19.16
C ASP A 33 -20.61 10.15 -20.25
N LEU A 34 -19.27 10.24 -20.14
CA LEU A 34 -18.43 10.95 -21.13
C LEU A 34 -18.18 10.12 -22.40
N ASN A 35 -19.11 9.23 -22.75
CA ASN A 35 -19.07 8.40 -23.95
C ASN A 35 -19.92 8.92 -25.10
N GLU A 36 -20.05 10.22 -25.32
CA GLU A 36 -20.61 10.72 -26.58
C GLU A 36 -19.58 11.53 -27.35
N ASN A 37 -18.88 10.85 -28.23
CA ASN A 37 -18.56 11.19 -29.63
C ASN A 37 -17.27 10.48 -30.11
N ASN A 38 -17.44 9.22 -30.51
CA ASN A 38 -16.65 8.68 -31.61
C ASN A 38 -17.45 7.56 -32.29
N ASN A 39 -18.04 7.86 -33.44
CA ASN A 39 -18.62 6.88 -34.36
C ASN A 39 -17.52 6.02 -34.98
N GLY A 40 -17.13 4.97 -34.28
CA GLY A 40 -16.36 3.84 -34.77
C GLY A 40 -16.90 2.61 -34.11
N ASN A 41 -17.57 1.76 -34.90
CA ASN A 41 -18.04 0.45 -34.49
C ASN A 41 -16.86 -0.37 -33.95
N HIS A 42 -16.63 -0.35 -32.65
CA HIS A 42 -15.79 -1.30 -31.94
C HIS A 42 -16.65 -2.04 -30.91
N ASP A 43 -16.68 -3.34 -31.11
CA ASP A 43 -17.36 -4.34 -30.29
C ASP A 43 -16.92 -4.20 -28.82
N LEU A 44 -17.84 -3.76 -27.93
CA LEU A 44 -17.59 -3.41 -26.51
C LEU A 44 -17.55 -4.64 -25.60
N THR A 45 -17.22 -5.82 -26.08
CA THR A 45 -17.27 -7.07 -25.30
C THR A 45 -15.96 -7.48 -24.63
N ASN A 46 -14.83 -6.74 -24.82
CA ASN A 46 -13.58 -6.95 -24.08
C ASN A 46 -12.96 -5.59 -23.73
N ASN A 47 -13.25 -5.05 -22.55
CA ASN A 47 -12.67 -3.82 -22.03
C ASN A 47 -11.26 -4.02 -21.42
N GLN A 48 -10.41 -4.79 -22.09
CA GLN A 48 -8.97 -4.78 -21.82
C GLN A 48 -8.34 -3.70 -22.68
N GLY A 49 -7.72 -2.67 -22.07
CA GLY A 49 -7.00 -1.65 -22.80
C GLY A 49 -5.81 -2.29 -23.53
N VAL A 50 -5.71 -2.04 -24.83
CA VAL A 50 -4.56 -2.47 -25.63
C VAL A 50 -3.32 -1.74 -25.13
N GLY A 51 -2.20 -2.46 -24.94
CA GLY A 51 -0.92 -1.87 -24.57
C GLY A 51 -0.49 -0.75 -25.51
N ALA A 52 0.19 0.26 -24.98
CA ALA A 52 0.69 1.40 -25.73
C ALA A 52 2.08 1.81 -25.24
N PRO A 53 3.06 2.01 -26.13
CA PRO A 53 4.35 2.58 -25.75
C PRO A 53 4.18 4.04 -25.30
N CYS A 54 5.07 4.50 -24.43
CA CYS A 54 5.14 5.89 -24.01
C CYS A 54 5.84 6.74 -25.09
N GLU A 55 5.07 7.30 -25.98
CA GLU A 55 5.56 8.11 -27.07
C GLU A 55 4.99 9.54 -27.02
N ASN A 56 5.85 10.54 -27.25
CA ASN A 56 5.47 11.96 -27.20
C ASN A 56 4.78 12.39 -25.90
N GLY A 57 5.13 11.73 -24.78
CA GLY A 57 4.60 12.04 -23.45
C GLY A 57 3.30 11.33 -23.10
N PHE A 58 2.84 10.38 -23.92
CA PHE A 58 1.60 9.63 -23.69
C PHE A 58 1.75 8.14 -24.03
N ALA A 59 1.13 7.28 -23.20
CA ALA A 59 0.85 5.90 -23.53
C ALA A 59 -0.67 5.75 -23.69
N GLY A 60 -1.13 5.78 -24.94
CA GLY A 60 -2.56 5.94 -25.23
C GLY A 60 -3.08 7.31 -24.76
N LYS A 61 -4.02 7.33 -23.82
CA LYS A 61 -4.57 8.56 -23.20
C LYS A 61 -3.84 9.00 -21.92
N TYR A 62 -2.94 8.18 -21.40
CA TYR A 62 -2.29 8.39 -20.11
C TYR A 62 -0.96 9.14 -20.28
N PRO A 63 -0.76 10.27 -19.59
CA PRO A 63 0.53 10.95 -19.56
C PRO A 63 1.63 10.04 -19.00
N CYS A 64 2.79 10.04 -19.61
CA CYS A 64 3.89 9.18 -19.20
C CYS A 64 5.26 9.76 -19.54
N LYS A 65 6.26 9.21 -18.89
CA LYS A 65 7.68 9.39 -19.22
C LYS A 65 8.43 8.10 -18.90
N GLY A 66 8.94 7.44 -19.93
CA GLY A 66 9.78 6.26 -19.80
C GLY A 66 9.07 5.02 -19.22
N ILE A 67 7.73 4.96 -19.27
CA ILE A 67 6.92 3.84 -18.81
C ILE A 67 5.83 3.54 -19.83
N ASP A 68 5.84 2.33 -20.36
CA ASP A 68 4.86 1.82 -21.33
C ASP A 68 3.67 1.20 -20.63
N LEU A 69 2.46 1.39 -21.15
CA LEU A 69 1.27 0.63 -20.77
C LEU A 69 1.30 -0.75 -21.42
N LEU A 70 1.12 -1.81 -20.63
CA LEU A 70 0.96 -3.18 -21.13
C LEU A 70 -0.51 -3.56 -21.19
N ALA A 71 -1.26 -3.36 -20.11
CA ALA A 71 -2.69 -3.64 -20.04
C ALA A 71 -3.37 -2.78 -18.98
N HIS A 72 -4.70 -2.63 -19.11
CA HIS A 72 -5.56 -2.01 -18.11
C HIS A 72 -6.83 -2.84 -17.93
N ILE A 73 -7.14 -3.23 -16.70
CA ILE A 73 -8.35 -3.95 -16.33
C ILE A 73 -9.21 -3.04 -15.45
N ASN A 74 -10.36 -2.61 -15.97
CA ASN A 74 -11.25 -1.70 -15.25
C ASN A 74 -11.92 -2.36 -14.05
N LEU A 75 -12.35 -1.56 -13.06
CA LEU A 75 -13.12 -2.02 -11.89
C LEU A 75 -14.38 -2.79 -12.27
N SER A 76 -15.05 -2.39 -13.36
CA SER A 76 -16.24 -3.11 -13.87
C SER A 76 -15.96 -4.55 -14.28
N THR A 77 -14.74 -4.88 -14.71
CA THR A 77 -14.33 -6.26 -15.01
C THR A 77 -14.22 -7.09 -13.73
N PHE A 78 -13.85 -6.46 -12.63
CA PHE A 78 -13.81 -7.06 -11.29
C PHE A 78 -15.19 -7.09 -10.61
N GLU A 79 -16.20 -6.43 -11.19
CA GLU A 79 -17.53 -6.25 -10.58
C GLU A 79 -17.42 -5.62 -9.17
N SER A 80 -16.59 -4.55 -9.04
CA SER A 80 -16.30 -3.86 -7.78
C SER A 80 -16.37 -2.36 -7.96
N TYR A 81 -16.49 -1.61 -6.85
CA TYR A 81 -16.65 -0.15 -6.88
C TYR A 81 -15.32 0.59 -6.68
N SER A 82 -14.39 0.02 -5.92
CA SER A 82 -13.07 0.62 -5.69
C SER A 82 -11.96 -0.43 -5.66
N GLY A 83 -10.74 -0.01 -6.06
CA GLY A 83 -9.52 -0.76 -5.83
C GLY A 83 -8.81 -0.24 -4.58
N ASN A 84 -7.91 -1.04 -4.01
CA ASN A 84 -7.07 -0.63 -2.89
C ASN A 84 -5.68 -1.27 -3.01
N ASP A 85 -5.14 -1.91 -1.98
CA ASP A 85 -3.79 -2.47 -2.04
C ASP A 85 -3.66 -3.59 -3.09
N SER A 86 -2.45 -3.90 -3.44
CA SER A 86 -2.13 -5.03 -4.31
C SER A 86 -0.78 -5.64 -3.96
N TRP A 87 -0.65 -6.95 -4.22
CA TRP A 87 0.62 -7.63 -4.08
C TRP A 87 0.86 -8.59 -5.25
N GLY A 88 2.12 -9.00 -5.43
CA GLY A 88 2.50 -9.96 -6.47
C GLY A 88 2.83 -11.33 -5.91
N TRP A 89 2.60 -12.35 -6.72
CA TRP A 89 3.09 -13.71 -6.49
C TRP A 89 3.70 -14.27 -7.76
N THR A 90 4.95 -14.71 -7.69
CA THR A 90 5.56 -15.55 -8.72
C THR A 90 5.53 -16.99 -8.24
N ASP A 91 4.84 -17.84 -8.98
CA ASP A 91 4.77 -19.26 -8.66
C ASP A 91 6.16 -19.90 -8.80
N PRO A 92 6.76 -20.44 -7.75
CA PRO A 92 8.11 -20.99 -7.81
C PRO A 92 8.23 -22.22 -8.71
N ASP A 93 7.15 -22.96 -8.94
CA ASP A 93 7.16 -24.18 -9.74
C ASP A 93 6.92 -23.91 -11.23
N THR A 94 6.05 -22.95 -11.57
CA THR A 94 5.67 -22.66 -12.96
C THR A 94 6.30 -21.39 -13.52
N GLN A 95 6.87 -20.56 -12.66
CA GLN A 95 7.41 -19.23 -12.97
C GLN A 95 6.37 -18.23 -13.51
N LYS A 96 5.10 -18.57 -13.36
CA LYS A 96 4.00 -17.68 -13.69
C LYS A 96 3.87 -16.57 -12.65
N GLU A 97 3.55 -15.38 -13.13
CA GLU A 97 3.35 -14.20 -12.29
C GLU A 97 1.87 -13.87 -12.16
N TYR A 98 1.46 -13.50 -10.96
CA TYR A 98 0.08 -13.17 -10.61
C TYR A 98 0.01 -11.89 -9.81
N VAL A 99 -0.98 -11.05 -10.11
CA VAL A 99 -1.35 -9.92 -9.26
C VAL A 99 -2.54 -10.31 -8.39
N LEU A 100 -2.41 -10.04 -7.11
CA LEU A 100 -3.49 -10.08 -6.14
C LEU A 100 -3.94 -8.64 -5.93
N MET A 101 -5.14 -8.28 -6.40
CA MET A 101 -5.66 -6.93 -6.29
C MET A 101 -6.77 -6.86 -5.26
N GLY A 102 -6.58 -6.02 -4.25
CA GLY A 102 -7.59 -5.70 -3.27
C GLY A 102 -8.69 -4.81 -3.87
N LEU A 103 -9.91 -5.11 -3.49
CA LEU A 103 -11.14 -4.47 -3.92
C LEU A 103 -12.01 -4.20 -2.69
N ASP A 104 -12.97 -3.31 -2.79
CA ASP A 104 -13.90 -3.04 -1.68
C ASP A 104 -14.63 -4.29 -1.18
N ASP A 105 -14.94 -5.22 -2.07
CA ASP A 105 -15.74 -6.43 -1.80
C ASP A 105 -14.94 -7.75 -1.81
N GLY A 106 -13.60 -7.70 -1.92
CA GLY A 106 -12.77 -8.91 -1.92
C GLY A 106 -11.37 -8.72 -2.50
N THR A 107 -10.75 -9.81 -2.93
CA THR A 107 -9.43 -9.83 -3.58
C THR A 107 -9.53 -10.56 -4.91
N ALA A 108 -9.13 -9.91 -6.00
CA ALA A 108 -9.06 -10.52 -7.32
C ALA A 108 -7.68 -11.14 -7.56
N PHE A 109 -7.65 -12.25 -8.30
CA PHE A 109 -6.44 -12.92 -8.75
C PHE A 109 -6.32 -12.83 -10.27
N VAL A 110 -5.24 -12.25 -10.75
CA VAL A 110 -4.98 -12.02 -12.17
C VAL A 110 -3.68 -12.69 -12.59
N ASP A 111 -3.75 -13.64 -13.54
CA ASP A 111 -2.56 -14.21 -14.20
C ASP A 111 -2.02 -13.18 -15.19
N ILE A 112 -0.81 -12.72 -14.97
CA ILE A 112 -0.11 -11.71 -15.78
C ILE A 112 1.08 -12.28 -16.54
N SER A 113 1.17 -13.62 -16.65
CA SER A 113 2.27 -14.28 -17.37
C SER A 113 2.39 -13.81 -18.81
N GLU A 114 1.27 -13.42 -19.41
CA GLU A 114 1.19 -12.64 -20.65
C GLU A 114 0.66 -11.24 -20.32
N ALA A 115 1.56 -10.35 -19.92
CA ALA A 115 1.16 -9.06 -19.34
C ALA A 115 0.36 -8.15 -20.28
N MET A 116 0.39 -8.38 -21.61
CA MET A 116 -0.45 -7.68 -22.57
C MET A 116 -1.83 -8.34 -22.78
N ASP A 117 -2.04 -9.54 -22.22
CA ASP A 117 -3.31 -10.28 -22.25
C ASP A 117 -3.56 -10.95 -20.89
N PRO A 118 -3.68 -10.15 -19.81
CA PRO A 118 -3.86 -10.67 -18.45
C PRO A 118 -5.22 -11.37 -18.30
N ILE A 119 -5.26 -12.42 -17.48
CA ILE A 119 -6.46 -13.23 -17.28
C ILE A 119 -6.97 -13.08 -15.86
N LEU A 120 -8.16 -12.53 -15.67
CA LEU A 120 -8.87 -12.57 -14.38
C LEU A 120 -9.26 -14.01 -14.06
N LEU A 121 -8.59 -14.64 -13.12
CA LEU A 121 -8.88 -16.00 -12.68
C LEU A 121 -10.11 -16.07 -11.77
N GLY A 122 -10.33 -15.03 -10.97
CA GLY A 122 -11.50 -14.95 -10.12
C GLY A 122 -11.29 -14.04 -8.92
N LYS A 123 -12.23 -14.11 -7.99
CA LYS A 123 -12.26 -13.27 -6.78
C LYS A 123 -12.46 -14.13 -5.53
N LEU A 124 -11.76 -13.78 -4.46
CA LEU A 124 -12.00 -14.22 -3.10
C LEU A 124 -12.83 -13.13 -2.41
N PRO A 125 -14.13 -13.36 -2.16
CA PRO A 125 -14.99 -12.36 -1.53
C PRO A 125 -14.52 -11.97 -0.13
N THR A 126 -14.88 -10.76 0.30
CA THR A 126 -14.68 -10.30 1.69
C THR A 126 -15.38 -11.23 2.67
N THR A 127 -14.86 -11.34 3.89
CA THR A 127 -15.46 -12.22 4.92
C THR A 127 -16.76 -11.64 5.48
N THR A 128 -16.80 -10.30 5.60
CA THR A 128 -17.94 -9.57 6.19
C THR A 128 -18.40 -8.47 5.23
N GLU A 129 -18.50 -7.24 5.67
CA GLU A 129 -18.94 -6.11 4.87
C GLU A 129 -17.84 -5.60 3.92
N THR A 130 -18.22 -4.76 2.96
CA THR A 130 -17.29 -4.09 2.06
C THR A 130 -16.45 -3.06 2.83
N SER A 131 -15.23 -2.83 2.35
CA SER A 131 -14.32 -1.83 2.92
C SER A 131 -13.38 -1.32 1.85
N ASP A 132 -13.17 -0.03 1.79
CA ASP A 132 -12.17 0.60 0.91
C ASP A 132 -10.73 0.29 1.39
N TRP A 133 -10.56 -0.24 2.61
CA TRP A 133 -9.27 -0.57 3.20
C TRP A 133 -9.07 -2.07 3.31
N ARG A 134 -8.17 -2.58 2.49
CA ARG A 134 -7.76 -3.98 2.44
C ARG A 134 -6.29 -4.05 2.07
N ASP A 135 -5.55 -4.87 2.79
CA ASP A 135 -4.14 -5.11 2.49
C ASP A 135 -3.85 -6.59 2.24
N ILE A 136 -2.85 -6.85 1.41
CA ILE A 136 -2.50 -8.19 0.93
C ILE A 136 -1.00 -8.37 0.97
N LYS A 137 -0.53 -9.45 1.61
CA LYS A 137 0.87 -9.87 1.51
C LYS A 137 0.96 -11.36 1.19
N VAL A 138 2.08 -11.76 0.62
CA VAL A 138 2.34 -13.14 0.22
C VAL A 138 3.56 -13.67 0.97
N TYR A 139 3.42 -14.87 1.53
CA TYR A 139 4.53 -15.61 2.09
C TYR A 139 4.45 -17.09 1.69
N LYS A 140 5.58 -17.62 1.19
CA LYS A 140 5.58 -18.92 0.53
C LYS A 140 4.46 -18.93 -0.54
N ASN A 141 3.64 -19.92 -0.62
CA ASN A 141 2.56 -19.98 -1.60
C ASN A 141 1.19 -19.57 -1.00
N HIS A 142 1.17 -18.68 -0.02
CA HIS A 142 -0.08 -18.26 0.62
C HIS A 142 -0.24 -16.73 0.60
N ALA A 143 -1.43 -16.29 0.26
CA ALA A 143 -1.87 -14.92 0.48
C ALA A 143 -2.45 -14.77 1.88
N TYR A 144 -2.12 -13.67 2.52
CA TYR A 144 -2.65 -13.22 3.80
C TYR A 144 -3.32 -11.87 3.55
N ILE A 145 -4.61 -11.79 3.85
CA ILE A 145 -5.45 -10.65 3.48
C ILE A 145 -6.15 -10.14 4.73
N VAL A 146 -5.94 -8.87 5.03
CA VAL A 146 -6.59 -8.15 6.12
C VAL A 146 -7.56 -7.10 5.58
N SER A 147 -8.45 -6.58 6.42
CA SER A 147 -9.35 -5.48 6.09
C SER A 147 -9.79 -4.75 7.36
N GLU A 148 -10.15 -3.48 7.21
CA GLU A 148 -10.78 -2.70 8.28
C GLU A 148 -12.25 -3.07 8.49
N ALA A 149 -12.86 -3.86 7.62
CA ALA A 149 -14.22 -4.37 7.81
C ALA A 149 -14.35 -5.10 9.14
N ALA A 150 -15.37 -4.76 9.92
CA ALA A 150 -15.55 -5.33 11.26
C ALA A 150 -15.70 -6.86 11.24
N GLY A 151 -14.85 -7.55 11.99
CA GLY A 151 -14.89 -9.02 12.08
C GLY A 151 -14.39 -9.74 10.85
N HIS A 152 -13.69 -9.05 9.91
CA HIS A 152 -13.13 -9.65 8.71
C HIS A 152 -12.14 -10.77 9.05
N GLY A 153 -11.27 -10.55 10.04
CA GLY A 153 -10.18 -11.45 10.36
C GLY A 153 -9.06 -11.39 9.31
N ILE A 154 -8.20 -12.41 9.33
CA ILE A 154 -7.15 -12.57 8.31
C ILE A 154 -7.55 -13.75 7.43
N GLN A 155 -7.86 -13.49 6.17
CA GLN A 155 -8.08 -14.56 5.19
C GLN A 155 -6.73 -15.13 4.77
N VAL A 156 -6.63 -16.45 4.75
CA VAL A 156 -5.46 -17.19 4.22
C VAL A 156 -5.92 -17.97 3.00
N PHE A 157 -5.17 -17.83 1.91
CA PHE A 157 -5.49 -18.49 0.64
C PHE A 157 -4.25 -19.14 0.03
N ASP A 158 -4.33 -20.44 -0.27
CA ASP A 158 -3.29 -21.19 -0.95
C ASP A 158 -3.27 -20.83 -2.45
N LEU A 159 -2.25 -20.07 -2.85
CA LEU A 159 -2.07 -19.57 -4.21
C LEU A 159 -1.81 -20.68 -5.25
N THR A 160 -1.39 -21.86 -4.82
CA THR A 160 -1.23 -22.99 -5.74
C THR A 160 -2.56 -23.43 -6.37
N ARG A 161 -3.69 -23.06 -5.77
CA ARG A 161 -5.05 -23.27 -6.31
C ARG A 161 -5.32 -22.44 -7.58
N LEU A 162 -4.47 -21.45 -7.86
CA LEU A 162 -4.55 -20.68 -9.11
C LEU A 162 -3.99 -21.45 -10.30
N ARG A 163 -3.18 -22.51 -10.06
CA ARG A 163 -2.61 -23.35 -11.12
C ARG A 163 -3.71 -24.06 -11.89
N GLY A 164 -3.84 -23.77 -13.19
CA GLY A 164 -4.88 -24.33 -14.05
C GLY A 164 -6.30 -23.89 -13.69
N ALA A 165 -6.47 -22.87 -12.86
CA ALA A 165 -7.77 -22.29 -12.55
C ALA A 165 -8.45 -21.76 -13.82
N LYS A 166 -9.78 -21.97 -13.93
CA LYS A 166 -10.56 -21.38 -15.03
C LYS A 166 -10.85 -19.92 -14.72
N PRO A 167 -10.99 -19.07 -15.75
CA PRO A 167 -11.34 -17.67 -15.54
C PRO A 167 -12.67 -17.48 -14.78
N LYS A 168 -12.76 -16.37 -14.04
CA LYS A 168 -13.95 -15.88 -13.35
C LYS A 168 -14.54 -16.84 -12.31
N GLN A 169 -13.69 -17.44 -11.49
CA GLN A 169 -14.14 -18.28 -10.37
C GLN A 169 -14.41 -17.44 -9.12
N ASN A 170 -15.34 -17.91 -8.29
CA ASN A 170 -15.47 -17.48 -6.91
C ASN A 170 -14.66 -18.42 -6.02
N PHE A 171 -13.62 -17.90 -5.41
CA PHE A 171 -12.78 -18.65 -4.48
C PHE A 171 -13.34 -18.58 -3.05
N THR A 172 -12.87 -19.48 -2.21
CA THR A 172 -13.13 -19.48 -0.76
C THR A 172 -11.81 -19.50 -0.03
N PRO A 173 -11.66 -18.82 1.12
CA PRO A 173 -10.44 -18.88 1.89
C PRO A 173 -10.18 -20.30 2.41
N ASP A 174 -8.92 -20.69 2.52
CA ASP A 174 -8.55 -21.95 3.15
C ASP A 174 -8.69 -21.84 4.67
N ARG A 175 -8.53 -20.62 5.19
CA ARG A 175 -8.67 -20.32 6.60
C ARG A 175 -9.04 -18.85 6.81
N ILE A 176 -9.70 -18.57 7.94
CA ILE A 176 -9.92 -17.23 8.48
C ILE A 176 -9.44 -17.22 9.92
N LEU A 177 -8.47 -16.35 10.23
CA LEU A 177 -7.97 -16.20 11.60
C LEU A 177 -8.70 -15.03 12.26
N GLN A 178 -9.40 -15.30 13.34
CA GLN A 178 -10.17 -14.29 14.08
C GLN A 178 -9.41 -13.71 15.29
N THR A 179 -8.15 -14.09 15.49
CA THR A 179 -7.30 -13.54 16.56
C THR A 179 -7.10 -12.03 16.44
N VAL A 180 -7.05 -11.52 15.21
CA VAL A 180 -7.07 -10.09 14.89
C VAL A 180 -8.28 -9.85 13.99
N PRO A 181 -9.40 -9.36 14.56
CA PRO A 181 -10.68 -9.32 13.85
C PRO A 181 -10.78 -8.20 12.80
N THR A 182 -9.93 -7.18 12.90
CA THR A 182 -9.86 -6.06 11.95
C THR A 182 -8.45 -5.48 11.94
N ALA A 183 -7.95 -5.11 10.77
CA ALA A 183 -6.63 -4.50 10.64
C ALA A 183 -6.55 -3.68 9.35
N HIS A 184 -5.74 -2.63 9.38
CA HIS A 184 -5.47 -1.79 8.22
C HIS A 184 -4.45 -2.45 7.30
N ASN A 185 -3.34 -2.95 7.86
CA ASN A 185 -2.22 -3.45 7.08
C ASN A 185 -1.60 -4.70 7.71
N MET A 186 -0.85 -5.44 6.91
CA MET A 186 -0.04 -6.57 7.33
C MET A 186 1.27 -6.58 6.58
N VAL A 187 2.38 -6.69 7.29
CA VAL A 187 3.71 -6.86 6.68
C VAL A 187 4.30 -8.22 7.05
N ILE A 188 5.14 -8.76 6.19
CA ILE A 188 5.77 -10.07 6.41
C ILE A 188 7.28 -9.93 6.24
N ASN A 189 8.04 -10.46 7.18
CA ASN A 189 9.46 -10.68 6.98
C ASN A 189 9.67 -12.07 6.36
N PRO A 190 10.00 -12.15 5.07
CA PRO A 190 10.12 -13.44 4.39
C PRO A 190 11.30 -14.29 4.88
N GLU A 191 12.32 -13.67 5.48
CA GLU A 191 13.49 -14.39 5.99
C GLU A 191 13.17 -15.13 7.30
N SER A 192 12.39 -14.52 8.19
CA SER A 192 12.02 -15.13 9.48
C SER A 192 10.73 -15.93 9.42
N GLY A 193 9.85 -15.59 8.46
CA GLY A 193 8.52 -16.19 8.33
C GLY A 193 7.51 -15.69 9.37
N TYR A 194 7.75 -14.49 9.93
CA TYR A 194 6.78 -13.84 10.80
C TYR A 194 5.97 -12.78 10.04
N GLY A 195 4.68 -12.73 10.35
CA GLY A 195 3.77 -11.68 9.94
C GLY A 195 3.52 -10.68 11.08
N TYR A 196 3.33 -9.44 10.71
CA TYR A 196 3.14 -8.30 11.62
C TYR A 196 1.89 -7.55 11.17
N VAL A 197 0.83 -7.68 11.95
CA VAL A 197 -0.47 -7.06 11.64
C VAL A 197 -0.56 -5.75 12.38
N VAL A 198 -0.79 -4.65 11.66
CA VAL A 198 -0.84 -3.28 12.16
C VAL A 198 -2.16 -2.60 11.81
N GLY A 199 -2.38 -1.41 12.34
CA GLY A 199 -3.63 -0.68 12.10
C GLY A 199 -4.84 -1.37 12.70
N THR A 200 -4.68 -2.01 13.85
CA THR A 200 -5.73 -2.73 14.57
C THR A 200 -6.54 -1.80 15.47
N ASN A 201 -7.49 -2.34 16.23
CA ASN A 201 -8.32 -1.54 17.11
C ASN A 201 -7.48 -0.89 18.22
N ARG A 202 -7.59 0.43 18.37
CA ARG A 202 -6.84 1.21 19.39
C ARG A 202 -7.16 0.82 20.84
N ASN A 203 -8.22 0.06 21.06
CA ASN A 203 -8.59 -0.46 22.38
C ASN A 203 -8.27 -1.95 22.56
N ASP A 204 -7.50 -2.54 21.64
CA ASP A 204 -7.05 -3.92 21.77
C ASP A 204 -5.89 -4.06 22.78
N GLU A 205 -5.38 -5.29 22.93
CA GLU A 205 -4.31 -5.65 23.86
C GLU A 205 -3.01 -4.83 23.62
N TYR A 206 -2.77 -4.41 22.35
CA TYR A 206 -1.57 -3.65 21.96
C TYR A 206 -1.88 -2.20 21.56
N SER A 207 -3.05 -1.67 21.93
CA SER A 207 -3.43 -0.25 21.71
C SER A 207 -3.40 0.16 20.24
N GLY A 208 -3.73 -0.75 19.31
CA GLY A 208 -3.64 -0.56 17.87
C GLY A 208 -2.22 -0.66 17.31
N GLY A 209 -1.27 -1.10 18.11
CA GLY A 209 0.09 -1.41 17.70
C GLY A 209 0.18 -2.70 16.89
N VAL A 210 1.33 -3.38 16.95
CA VAL A 210 1.56 -4.53 16.09
C VAL A 210 1.30 -5.86 16.79
N HIS A 211 0.64 -6.78 16.08
CA HIS A 211 0.42 -8.18 16.46
C HIS A 211 1.36 -9.10 15.68
N PHE A 212 2.00 -10.07 16.33
CA PHE A 212 2.97 -10.99 15.72
C PHE A 212 2.34 -12.35 15.42
N LEU A 213 2.53 -12.83 14.20
CA LEU A 213 2.08 -14.14 13.74
C LEU A 213 3.26 -14.98 13.27
N ASP A 214 3.34 -16.22 13.70
CA ASP A 214 4.24 -17.22 13.13
C ASP A 214 3.57 -17.87 11.92
N LEU A 215 4.10 -17.63 10.72
CA LEU A 215 3.58 -18.11 9.45
C LEU A 215 4.40 -19.28 8.88
N ASN A 216 5.41 -19.76 9.60
CA ASN A 216 6.32 -20.79 9.11
C ASN A 216 5.59 -22.08 8.70
N GLU A 217 4.51 -22.41 9.42
CA GLU A 217 3.62 -23.52 9.12
C GLU A 217 2.23 -23.00 8.73
N PRO A 218 1.93 -22.82 7.43
CA PRO A 218 0.67 -22.21 6.96
C PRO A 218 -0.60 -22.92 7.48
N ASN A 219 -0.48 -24.23 7.78
CA ASN A 219 -1.56 -25.02 8.37
C ASN A 219 -1.67 -24.85 9.90
N SER A 220 -0.74 -24.16 10.55
CA SER A 220 -0.68 -24.01 12.00
C SER A 220 -0.20 -22.62 12.40
N ILE A 221 -0.78 -21.58 11.78
CA ILE A 221 -0.46 -20.18 12.09
C ILE A 221 -0.75 -19.89 13.55
N ARG A 222 0.20 -19.26 14.24
CA ARG A 222 0.10 -18.97 15.66
C ARG A 222 0.27 -17.47 15.91
N PHE A 223 -0.57 -16.95 16.77
CA PHE A 223 -0.33 -15.67 17.41
C PHE A 223 0.77 -15.87 18.49
N VAL A 224 1.81 -15.02 18.44
CA VAL A 224 3.01 -15.20 19.27
C VAL A 224 3.40 -13.95 20.06
N GLY A 225 2.54 -12.96 20.12
CA GLY A 225 2.74 -11.72 20.87
C GLY A 225 2.47 -10.46 20.08
N GLY A 226 2.95 -9.34 20.58
CA GLY A 226 2.77 -8.05 19.94
C GLY A 226 3.53 -6.94 20.67
N TYR A 227 3.42 -5.70 20.16
CA TYR A 227 4.04 -4.53 20.77
C TYR A 227 3.09 -3.33 20.68
N GLY A 228 2.77 -2.74 21.81
CA GLY A 228 1.80 -1.64 21.92
C GLY A 228 2.32 -0.37 22.62
N GLU A 229 3.56 -0.35 23.13
CA GLU A 229 4.07 0.79 23.92
C GLU A 229 4.17 2.09 23.10
N ALA A 230 4.29 2.01 21.76
CA ALA A 230 4.36 3.18 20.89
C ALA A 230 2.99 3.64 20.38
N GLY A 231 1.90 2.95 20.76
CA GLY A 231 0.54 3.21 20.30
C GLY A 231 0.27 2.67 18.91
N TYR A 232 -0.71 3.25 18.23
CA TYR A 232 -1.17 2.82 16.91
C TYR A 232 -0.07 2.88 15.85
N SER A 233 0.10 1.77 15.13
CA SER A 233 0.94 1.68 13.93
C SER A 233 0.04 1.57 12.71
N HIS A 234 0.15 2.49 11.76
CA HIS A 234 -0.65 2.48 10.54
C HIS A 234 -0.12 1.45 9.54
N ASP A 235 1.16 1.55 9.22
CA ASP A 235 1.90 0.66 8.33
C ASP A 235 3.27 0.36 8.94
N ALA A 236 4.02 -0.56 8.34
CA ALA A 236 5.36 -0.89 8.78
C ALA A 236 6.21 -1.54 7.69
N GLN A 237 7.51 -1.61 7.92
CA GLN A 237 8.41 -2.57 7.29
C GLN A 237 9.14 -3.37 8.36
N VAL A 238 9.39 -4.66 8.11
CA VAL A 238 10.20 -5.51 9.00
C VAL A 238 11.29 -6.19 8.21
N VAL A 239 12.52 -6.10 8.71
CA VAL A 239 13.71 -6.64 8.04
C VAL A 239 14.61 -7.41 9.02
N ASN A 240 15.36 -8.38 8.52
CA ASN A 240 16.57 -8.82 9.19
C ASN A 240 17.66 -7.77 8.92
N TYR A 241 18.04 -7.03 9.95
CA TYR A 241 18.89 -5.87 9.78
C TYR A 241 20.33 -6.24 9.47
N ASN A 242 20.83 -5.73 8.35
CA ASN A 242 22.21 -5.85 7.90
C ASN A 242 22.79 -4.48 7.47
N GLY A 243 22.18 -3.41 7.96
CA GLY A 243 22.59 -2.04 7.67
C GLY A 243 23.84 -1.61 8.43
N PRO A 244 24.16 -0.31 8.42
CA PRO A 244 25.40 0.23 8.96
C PRO A 244 25.56 0.15 10.48
N ASP A 245 24.46 0.07 11.26
CA ASP A 245 24.54 -0.05 12.72
C ASP A 245 24.86 -1.48 13.15
N GLN A 246 26.13 -1.76 13.39
CA GLN A 246 26.60 -3.08 13.75
C GLN A 246 26.04 -3.62 15.08
N SER A 247 25.50 -2.77 15.94
CA SER A 247 24.88 -3.19 17.21
C SER A 247 23.62 -4.02 17.00
N TYR A 248 22.99 -3.86 15.84
CA TYR A 248 21.74 -4.53 15.46
C TYR A 248 21.89 -5.54 14.33
N THR A 249 23.10 -5.80 13.84
CA THR A 249 23.32 -6.79 12.76
C THR A 249 22.69 -8.14 13.10
N GLY A 250 21.86 -8.67 12.20
CA GLY A 250 21.14 -9.93 12.34
C GLY A 250 19.92 -9.88 13.26
N LYS A 251 19.58 -8.71 13.78
CA LYS A 251 18.34 -8.48 14.53
C LYS A 251 17.16 -8.32 13.58
N GLU A 252 15.99 -8.73 14.01
CA GLU A 252 14.75 -8.45 13.31
C GLU A 252 14.20 -7.11 13.78
N ILE A 253 14.17 -6.14 12.88
CA ILE A 253 13.83 -4.74 13.18
C ILE A 253 12.50 -4.39 12.52
N PHE A 254 11.57 -3.95 13.35
CA PHE A 254 10.30 -3.37 12.95
C PHE A 254 10.43 -1.84 12.85
N LEU A 255 10.01 -1.29 11.73
CA LEU A 255 9.91 0.16 11.49
C LEU A 255 8.44 0.49 11.28
N GLY A 256 7.82 1.07 12.31
CA GLY A 256 6.41 1.43 12.30
C GLY A 256 6.19 2.88 11.90
N SER A 257 5.25 3.09 11.00
CA SER A 257 4.70 4.41 10.64
C SER A 257 3.52 4.70 11.57
N ASN A 258 3.79 5.43 12.68
CA ASN A 258 2.86 5.59 13.78
C ASN A 258 2.18 6.99 13.75
N GLU A 259 1.50 7.33 12.65
CA GLU A 259 0.74 8.58 12.45
C GLU A 259 1.55 9.88 12.66
N THR A 260 2.30 10.00 13.75
CA THR A 260 3.02 11.23 14.12
C THR A 260 4.54 11.04 14.22
N LYS A 261 5.01 9.83 13.95
CA LYS A 261 6.42 9.46 14.14
C LYS A 261 6.78 8.14 13.47
N LEU A 262 8.05 8.00 13.09
CA LEU A 262 8.70 6.73 12.85
C LEU A 262 9.01 6.07 14.20
N VAL A 263 8.76 4.76 14.34
CA VAL A 263 9.07 3.95 15.53
C VAL A 263 9.96 2.79 15.13
N ILE A 264 11.03 2.55 15.87
CA ILE A 264 12.00 1.48 15.61
C ILE A 264 12.02 0.51 16.81
N VAL A 265 11.77 -0.78 16.55
CA VAL A 265 11.67 -1.81 17.60
C VAL A 265 12.48 -3.06 17.22
N ASP A 266 13.32 -3.55 18.11
CA ASP A 266 13.92 -4.90 18.02
C ASP A 266 12.82 -5.92 18.40
N VAL A 267 12.35 -6.66 17.40
CA VAL A 267 11.33 -7.70 17.53
C VAL A 267 11.90 -9.11 17.38
N SER A 268 13.22 -9.26 17.52
CA SER A 268 13.90 -10.57 17.44
C SER A 268 13.36 -11.57 18.46
N ASP A 269 13.12 -11.09 19.69
CA ASP A 269 12.43 -11.83 20.74
C ASP A 269 10.96 -11.40 20.76
N LYS A 270 10.06 -12.29 20.27
CA LYS A 270 8.63 -12.01 20.16
C LYS A 270 7.91 -11.88 21.50
N GLU A 271 8.50 -12.45 22.58
CA GLU A 271 7.97 -12.34 23.93
C GLU A 271 8.42 -11.05 24.62
N ASN A 272 9.57 -10.47 24.21
CA ASN A 272 10.17 -9.29 24.83
C ASN A 272 10.66 -8.28 23.77
N PRO A 273 9.80 -7.72 22.93
CA PRO A 273 10.17 -6.70 21.95
C PRO A 273 10.73 -5.45 22.66
N LYS A 274 11.71 -4.80 22.06
CA LYS A 274 12.40 -3.66 22.70
C LYS A 274 12.36 -2.44 21.79
N LYS A 275 11.78 -1.36 22.25
CA LYS A 275 11.89 -0.07 21.57
C LYS A 275 13.35 0.36 21.51
N ILE A 276 13.81 0.66 20.30
CA ILE A 276 15.13 1.25 20.05
C ILE A 276 15.00 2.76 20.06
N ALA A 277 14.15 3.31 19.18
CA ALA A 277 13.96 4.74 19.05
C ALA A 277 12.55 5.10 18.53
N GLU A 278 12.25 6.38 18.62
CA GLU A 278 11.13 7.00 17.91
C GLU A 278 11.52 8.41 17.46
N GLN A 279 11.08 8.83 16.27
CA GLN A 279 11.44 10.13 15.72
C GLN A 279 10.26 10.74 14.97
N SER A 280 9.84 11.92 15.40
CA SER A 280 8.93 12.78 14.67
C SER A 280 9.71 13.76 13.76
N TYR A 281 8.97 14.53 12.96
CA TYR A 281 9.54 15.49 12.01
C TYR A 281 8.71 16.76 11.92
N PRO A 282 9.24 17.87 11.38
CA PRO A 282 8.47 19.10 11.19
C PRO A 282 7.29 18.92 10.23
N ASN A 283 6.15 19.54 10.56
CA ASN A 283 4.92 19.47 9.78
C ASN A 283 4.43 18.03 9.58
N VAL A 284 4.46 17.23 10.63
CA VAL A 284 3.85 15.90 10.64
C VAL A 284 2.33 16.03 10.72
N PHE A 285 1.64 15.33 9.83
CA PHE A 285 0.18 15.20 9.85
C PHE A 285 -0.26 13.74 9.93
N TYR A 286 0.33 12.86 9.09
CA TYR A 286 0.04 11.43 9.14
C TYR A 286 1.21 10.61 8.61
N THR A 287 2.13 10.19 9.48
CA THR A 287 3.20 9.25 9.15
C THR A 287 2.58 7.96 8.63
N HIS A 288 2.68 7.73 7.31
CA HIS A 288 1.84 6.77 6.61
C HIS A 288 2.53 5.45 6.34
N GLN A 289 3.54 5.43 5.45
CA GLN A 289 4.25 4.25 5.00
C GLN A 289 5.71 4.61 4.68
N GLY A 290 6.63 3.67 4.91
CA GLY A 290 8.01 3.87 4.54
C GLY A 290 8.73 2.58 4.16
N TRP A 291 9.86 2.75 3.46
CA TRP A 291 10.67 1.64 2.98
C TRP A 291 12.16 1.94 3.06
N PHE A 292 12.96 0.95 3.47
CA PHE A 292 14.43 1.05 3.48
C PHE A 292 15.01 1.09 2.06
N THR A 293 16.14 1.80 1.92
CA THR A 293 17.10 1.52 0.84
C THR A 293 17.68 0.11 1.02
N GLU A 294 18.17 -0.51 -0.08
CA GLU A 294 18.67 -1.90 0.00
C GLU A 294 19.87 -2.07 0.94
N ASP A 295 20.66 -1.02 1.15
CA ASP A 295 21.75 -1.00 2.13
C ASP A 295 21.27 -0.75 3.58
N GLN A 296 19.95 -0.61 3.78
CA GLN A 296 19.27 -0.36 5.04
C GLN A 296 19.83 0.85 5.81
N LYS A 297 20.37 1.82 5.08
CA LYS A 297 20.91 3.04 5.64
C LYS A 297 19.88 4.15 5.72
N TYR A 298 19.06 4.29 4.70
CA TYR A 298 18.04 5.32 4.63
C TYR A 298 16.65 4.69 4.63
N PHE A 299 15.73 5.33 5.35
CA PHE A 299 14.32 4.98 5.34
C PHE A 299 13.55 6.12 4.68
N ILE A 300 12.87 5.80 3.57
CA ILE A 300 12.08 6.75 2.78
C ILE A 300 10.64 6.65 3.27
N LEU A 301 10.04 7.77 3.68
CA LEU A 301 8.77 7.84 4.41
C LEU A 301 7.84 8.87 3.78
N GLY A 302 6.55 8.54 3.64
CA GLY A 302 5.46 9.42 3.25
C GLY A 302 4.66 9.95 4.45
N ASP A 303 4.08 11.15 4.28
CA ASP A 303 3.09 11.74 5.20
C ASP A 303 1.81 12.05 4.41
N GLU A 304 0.83 11.15 4.46
CA GLU A 304 -0.34 11.15 3.56
C GLU A 304 -1.23 12.40 3.67
N LEU A 305 -1.16 13.15 4.75
CA LEU A 305 -2.09 14.25 4.97
C LEU A 305 -1.48 15.64 4.82
N ASP A 306 -0.19 15.78 4.64
CA ASP A 306 0.44 17.09 4.64
C ASP A 306 0.06 17.94 3.40
N GLU A 307 0.03 17.38 2.18
CA GLU A 307 -0.43 18.08 0.99
C GLU A 307 -1.87 18.53 1.11
N SER A 308 -2.73 17.72 1.75
CA SER A 308 -4.13 18.04 1.97
C SER A 308 -4.35 19.09 3.06
N ARG A 309 -3.43 19.20 4.03
CA ARG A 309 -3.55 20.07 5.20
C ARG A 309 -2.87 21.43 5.03
N ILE A 310 -1.70 21.45 4.42
CA ILE A 310 -0.91 22.69 4.23
C ILE A 310 -0.71 23.05 2.76
N GLY A 311 -1.10 22.17 1.84
CA GLY A 311 -0.85 22.34 0.41
C GLY A 311 0.63 22.21 0.05
N GLY A 312 0.92 22.42 -1.21
CA GLY A 312 2.30 22.36 -1.73
C GLY A 312 2.52 21.17 -2.65
N LYS A 313 3.77 20.83 -2.83
CA LYS A 313 4.18 19.69 -3.66
C LYS A 313 4.22 18.41 -2.85
N THR A 314 3.98 17.27 -3.49
CA THR A 314 4.26 15.94 -2.93
C THR A 314 5.55 15.95 -2.12
N ARG A 315 5.50 15.56 -0.85
CA ARG A 315 6.62 15.65 0.08
C ARG A 315 6.99 14.27 0.62
N THR A 316 8.13 13.76 0.22
CA THR A 316 8.67 12.49 0.73
C THR A 316 9.88 12.74 1.62
N LEU A 317 9.93 12.10 2.77
CA LEU A 317 10.93 12.27 3.81
C LEU A 317 11.98 11.16 3.74
N VAL A 318 13.24 11.48 4.05
CA VAL A 318 14.31 10.48 4.12
C VAL A 318 14.97 10.58 5.49
N PHE A 319 14.95 9.50 6.24
CA PHE A 319 15.65 9.36 7.51
C PHE A 319 16.99 8.66 7.31
N ASP A 320 18.05 9.19 7.89
CA ASP A 320 19.34 8.49 8.05
C ASP A 320 19.23 7.58 9.28
N LEU A 321 19.39 6.29 9.08
CA LEU A 321 19.35 5.24 10.08
C LEU A 321 20.72 4.55 10.24
N THR A 322 21.80 5.29 10.02
CA THR A 322 23.18 4.81 10.27
C THR A 322 23.38 4.43 11.76
N ASP A 323 22.65 5.08 12.66
CA ASP A 323 22.55 4.79 14.10
C ASP A 323 21.05 4.63 14.42
N LEU A 324 20.58 3.40 14.65
CA LEU A 324 19.15 3.12 14.89
C LEU A 324 18.65 3.72 16.20
N ASP A 325 19.53 3.96 17.18
CA ASP A 325 19.19 4.63 18.44
C ASP A 325 18.97 6.16 18.24
N LYS A 326 19.44 6.72 17.12
CA LYS A 326 19.38 8.15 16.82
C LYS A 326 18.96 8.43 15.37
N PRO A 327 17.75 8.01 14.96
CA PRO A 327 17.24 8.30 13.62
C PRO A 327 17.19 9.82 13.40
N GLN A 328 17.57 10.27 12.20
CA GLN A 328 17.61 11.69 11.87
C GLN A 328 16.93 11.96 10.53
N LEU A 329 16.08 12.99 10.46
CA LEU A 329 15.60 13.50 9.18
C LEU A 329 16.81 14.03 8.39
N PHE A 330 17.14 13.33 7.31
CA PHE A 330 18.32 13.59 6.49
C PHE A 330 18.02 14.50 5.31
N HIS A 331 16.92 14.21 4.60
CA HIS A 331 16.52 14.92 3.39
C HIS A 331 15.00 14.97 3.27
N THR A 332 14.50 15.94 2.52
CA THR A 332 13.12 16.03 2.09
C THR A 332 13.11 16.23 0.59
N TYR A 333 12.49 15.30 -0.12
CA TYR A 333 12.24 15.40 -1.55
C TYR A 333 10.90 16.07 -1.78
N PHE A 334 10.84 16.94 -2.78
CA PHE A 334 9.59 17.53 -3.26
C PHE A 334 9.37 17.12 -4.72
N GLY A 335 8.25 16.45 -4.97
CA GLY A 335 7.83 16.05 -6.30
C GLY A 335 7.35 17.22 -7.16
N PRO A 336 7.09 16.98 -8.46
CA PRO A 336 6.67 18.06 -9.37
C PRO A 336 5.18 18.42 -9.30
N THR A 337 4.34 17.56 -8.68
CA THR A 337 2.88 17.71 -8.60
C THR A 337 2.42 18.09 -7.19
N ASP A 338 1.14 18.41 -7.03
CA ASP A 338 0.50 18.69 -5.74
C ASP A 338 -0.23 17.45 -5.18
N ALA A 339 -0.08 16.29 -5.84
CA ALA A 339 -0.74 15.04 -5.45
C ALA A 339 -0.16 14.48 -4.15
N ILE A 340 -1.01 13.83 -3.38
CA ILE A 340 -0.65 13.18 -2.10
C ILE A 340 0.25 11.98 -2.38
N ASP A 341 1.34 11.80 -1.61
CA ASP A 341 2.10 10.57 -1.63
C ASP A 341 1.42 9.47 -0.80
N HIS A 342 1.60 8.22 -1.19
CA HIS A 342 0.98 7.08 -0.53
C HIS A 342 2.02 5.97 -0.36
N ASN A 343 1.78 4.76 -0.89
CA ASN A 343 2.70 3.65 -0.72
C ASN A 343 3.93 3.79 -1.62
N GLY A 344 5.11 3.48 -1.09
CA GLY A 344 6.35 3.55 -1.85
C GLY A 344 7.32 2.42 -1.52
N TYR A 345 8.01 1.94 -2.56
CA TYR A 345 8.91 0.78 -2.46
C TYR A 345 10.24 1.07 -3.13
N VAL A 346 11.32 0.56 -2.54
CA VAL A 346 12.67 0.63 -3.14
C VAL A 346 12.98 -0.68 -3.85
N LYS A 347 13.51 -0.57 -5.07
CA LYS A 347 14.11 -1.70 -5.82
C LYS A 347 15.36 -1.18 -6.53
N GLY A 348 16.53 -1.67 -6.13
CA GLY A 348 17.80 -1.13 -6.58
C GLY A 348 17.98 0.34 -6.18
N ASP A 349 18.37 1.16 -7.13
CA ASP A 349 18.57 2.61 -6.94
C ASP A 349 17.33 3.45 -7.30
N GLU A 350 16.14 2.86 -7.21
CA GLU A 350 14.88 3.51 -7.59
C GLU A 350 13.83 3.38 -6.48
N PHE A 351 13.14 4.48 -6.21
CA PHE A 351 11.96 4.54 -5.36
C PHE A 351 10.71 4.65 -6.24
N TYR A 352 9.81 3.68 -6.09
CA TYR A 352 8.55 3.55 -6.81
C TYR A 352 7.44 4.09 -5.91
N LEU A 353 6.93 5.26 -6.20
CA LEU A 353 5.96 5.96 -5.39
C LEU A 353 4.56 5.89 -6.01
N ALA A 354 3.59 5.36 -5.29
CA ALA A 354 2.18 5.59 -5.54
C ALA A 354 1.85 7.03 -5.11
N ASN A 355 1.39 7.85 -6.05
CA ASN A 355 1.19 9.28 -5.82
C ASN A 355 -0.23 9.70 -6.22
N TYR A 356 -1.21 8.96 -5.73
CA TYR A 356 -2.66 9.16 -5.98
C TYR A 356 -2.97 9.71 -7.39
N THR A 357 -3.48 10.94 -7.50
CA THR A 357 -3.88 11.57 -8.76
C THR A 357 -2.73 11.81 -9.74
N ALA A 358 -1.48 11.64 -9.33
CA ALA A 358 -0.32 11.77 -10.20
C ALA A 358 0.23 10.43 -10.71
N GLY A 359 -0.43 9.32 -10.39
CA GLY A 359 -0.05 8.01 -10.87
C GLY A 359 1.14 7.41 -10.12
N ILE A 360 1.92 6.57 -10.79
CA ILE A 360 3.22 6.10 -10.29
C ILE A 360 4.32 7.09 -10.66
N ARG A 361 5.22 7.36 -9.70
CA ARG A 361 6.44 8.16 -9.90
C ARG A 361 7.66 7.30 -9.65
N LEU A 362 8.62 7.29 -10.59
CA LEU A 362 9.91 6.65 -10.44
C LEU A 362 10.94 7.71 -10.07
N ILE A 363 11.55 7.55 -8.93
CA ILE A 363 12.50 8.52 -8.36
C ILE A 363 13.84 7.82 -8.19
N SER A 364 14.88 8.32 -8.86
CA SER A 364 16.25 7.83 -8.68
C SER A 364 16.78 8.25 -7.31
N ILE A 365 17.33 7.27 -6.59
CA ILE A 365 17.97 7.45 -5.28
C ILE A 365 19.46 7.10 -5.31
N ASN A 366 20.05 6.93 -6.51
CA ASN A 366 21.44 6.52 -6.69
C ASN A 366 22.46 7.51 -6.09
N ASP A 367 22.06 8.75 -5.90
CA ASP A 367 22.90 9.82 -5.31
C ASP A 367 22.29 10.38 -4.01
N LEU A 368 21.50 9.56 -3.31
CA LEU A 368 20.80 9.96 -2.08
C LEU A 368 21.76 10.45 -0.98
N LYS A 369 22.96 9.88 -0.89
CA LYS A 369 24.01 10.34 0.04
C LYS A 369 24.36 11.82 -0.11
N ASN A 370 24.20 12.39 -1.30
CA ASN A 370 24.39 13.81 -1.60
C ASN A 370 23.06 14.60 -1.57
N LYS A 371 21.99 14.00 -1.03
CA LYS A 371 20.65 14.58 -0.97
C LYS A 371 20.05 14.86 -2.35
N ASN A 372 20.39 14.04 -3.33
CA ASN A 372 19.94 14.18 -4.70
C ASN A 372 18.96 13.05 -5.02
N MET A 373 17.70 13.43 -5.20
CA MET A 373 16.60 12.57 -5.65
C MET A 373 15.96 13.22 -6.88
N ASN A 374 15.78 12.45 -7.95
CA ASN A 374 15.27 12.99 -9.21
C ASN A 374 14.20 12.07 -9.80
N GLU A 375 13.08 12.63 -10.22
CA GLU A 375 12.08 11.90 -10.98
C GLU A 375 12.65 11.51 -12.36
N ILE A 376 12.76 10.23 -12.60
CA ILE A 376 13.29 9.66 -13.83
C ILE A 376 12.20 9.15 -14.78
N GLY A 377 11.01 8.85 -14.26
CA GLY A 377 9.87 8.38 -15.04
C GLY A 377 8.56 8.51 -14.28
N PHE A 378 7.45 8.42 -15.00
CA PHE A 378 6.12 8.36 -14.44
C PHE A 378 5.11 7.75 -15.42
N PHE A 379 4.01 7.25 -14.86
CA PHE A 379 2.81 6.87 -15.61
C PHE A 379 1.58 7.35 -14.82
N ASP A 380 0.84 8.28 -15.39
CA ASP A 380 -0.29 8.94 -14.75
C ASP A 380 -1.60 8.22 -15.13
N THR A 381 -2.20 7.52 -14.17
CA THR A 381 -3.47 6.81 -14.36
C THR A 381 -4.69 7.73 -14.28
N PHE A 382 -4.52 8.97 -13.75
CA PHE A 382 -5.59 9.90 -13.47
C PHE A 382 -5.36 11.27 -14.16
N PRO A 383 -5.40 11.30 -15.52
CA PRO A 383 -4.95 12.45 -16.31
C PRO A 383 -5.80 13.71 -16.20
N GLU A 384 -6.91 13.70 -15.46
CA GLU A 384 -7.81 14.84 -15.30
C GLU A 384 -7.19 15.98 -14.48
N HIS A 385 -6.40 15.62 -13.44
CA HIS A 385 -5.68 16.57 -12.61
C HIS A 385 -4.68 15.86 -11.69
N ASN A 386 -3.71 16.61 -11.14
CA ASN A 386 -2.72 16.13 -10.17
C ASN A 386 -2.85 16.90 -8.84
N SER A 387 -4.08 17.06 -8.36
CA SER A 387 -4.38 17.78 -7.11
C SER A 387 -4.32 16.83 -5.90
N ASN A 388 -4.31 17.43 -4.71
CA ASN A 388 -4.21 16.75 -3.42
C ASN A 388 -5.53 16.08 -2.97
N THR A 389 -6.06 15.17 -3.80
CA THR A 389 -7.24 14.35 -3.50
C THR A 389 -6.89 12.88 -3.50
N PHE A 390 -7.68 12.07 -2.78
CA PHE A 390 -7.47 10.63 -2.60
C PHE A 390 -8.06 9.81 -3.76
N ASN A 391 -7.81 10.22 -5.01
CA ASN A 391 -8.19 9.53 -6.23
C ASN A 391 -6.95 8.96 -6.92
N GLY A 392 -7.11 7.95 -7.75
CA GLY A 392 -6.01 7.40 -8.53
C GLY A 392 -5.24 6.29 -7.82
N VAL A 393 -3.91 6.32 -7.89
CA VAL A 393 -3.06 5.20 -7.48
C VAL A 393 -2.99 5.02 -5.98
N TRP A 394 -3.43 3.85 -5.52
CA TRP A 394 -3.32 3.41 -4.13
C TRP A 394 -1.98 2.72 -3.86
N ASN A 395 -1.60 1.75 -4.70
CA ASN A 395 -0.40 0.96 -4.48
C ASN A 395 0.30 0.60 -5.80
N VAL A 396 1.60 0.29 -5.69
CA VAL A 396 2.44 -0.19 -6.80
C VAL A 396 3.23 -1.42 -6.34
N TYR A 397 3.36 -2.41 -7.21
CA TYR A 397 4.18 -3.59 -6.97
C TYR A 397 5.24 -3.74 -8.06
N PRO A 398 6.51 -3.38 -7.79
CA PRO A 398 7.58 -3.37 -8.81
C PRO A 398 8.44 -4.64 -8.83
N PHE A 399 8.13 -5.67 -8.02
CA PHE A 399 9.08 -6.74 -7.70
C PHE A 399 9.04 -7.95 -8.64
N PHE A 400 8.18 -7.97 -9.66
CA PHE A 400 8.18 -9.06 -10.64
C PHE A 400 9.50 -9.15 -11.41
N ASP A 401 9.98 -10.39 -11.66
CA ASP A 401 11.20 -10.66 -12.41
C ASP A 401 11.07 -10.31 -13.89
N SER A 402 9.85 -10.40 -14.44
CA SER A 402 9.55 -9.93 -15.80
C SER A 402 9.78 -8.43 -15.99
N GLY A 403 9.88 -7.67 -14.89
CA GLY A 403 9.95 -6.21 -14.88
C GLY A 403 8.59 -5.54 -15.11
N VAL A 404 7.50 -6.28 -15.08
CA VAL A 404 6.14 -5.73 -15.00
C VAL A 404 5.98 -5.03 -13.65
N ILE A 405 5.33 -3.87 -13.67
CA ILE A 405 4.92 -3.12 -12.49
C ILE A 405 3.40 -3.17 -12.47
N ALA A 406 2.83 -3.73 -11.39
CA ALA A 406 1.39 -3.65 -11.17
C ALA A 406 1.05 -2.37 -10.41
N ILE A 407 0.01 -1.69 -10.85
CA ILE A 407 -0.51 -0.47 -10.23
C ILE A 407 -1.96 -0.72 -9.90
N SER A 408 -2.33 -0.67 -8.62
CA SER A 408 -3.72 -0.66 -8.22
C SER A 408 -4.20 0.79 -8.06
N ASP A 409 -5.26 1.10 -8.78
CA ASP A 409 -5.88 2.42 -8.81
C ASP A 409 -7.26 2.33 -8.15
N PHE A 410 -7.52 3.25 -7.21
CA PHE A 410 -8.75 3.28 -6.42
C PHE A 410 -10.00 3.43 -7.29
N ASP A 411 -9.92 4.27 -8.33
CA ASP A 411 -11.06 4.62 -9.19
C ASP A 411 -11.12 3.81 -10.50
N ARG A 412 -9.98 3.19 -10.94
CA ARG A 412 -9.84 2.66 -12.30
C ARG A 412 -9.44 1.20 -12.41
N GLY A 413 -9.03 0.59 -11.31
CA GLY A 413 -8.67 -0.82 -11.28
C GLY A 413 -7.18 -1.09 -11.47
N LEU A 414 -6.83 -2.12 -12.23
CA LEU A 414 -5.46 -2.61 -12.35
C LEU A 414 -4.79 -2.13 -13.64
N PHE A 415 -3.65 -1.47 -13.53
CA PHE A 415 -2.77 -1.21 -14.66
C PHE A 415 -1.53 -2.10 -14.56
N LEU A 416 -1.10 -2.64 -15.68
CA LEU A 416 0.18 -3.30 -15.86
C LEU A 416 1.03 -2.42 -16.75
N VAL A 417 2.18 -2.01 -16.24
CA VAL A 417 3.11 -1.14 -16.95
C VAL A 417 4.53 -1.69 -16.90
N LYS A 418 5.42 -1.15 -17.71
CA LYS A 418 6.84 -1.53 -17.72
C LYS A 418 7.70 -0.34 -18.12
N LYS A 419 8.92 -0.26 -17.61
CA LYS A 419 9.87 0.77 -18.07
C LYS A 419 10.11 0.59 -19.57
N SER A 420 10.05 1.70 -20.32
CA SER A 420 10.36 1.74 -21.76
C SER A 420 11.80 1.29 -22.02
N LYS A 421 12.03 0.66 -23.17
CA LYS A 421 13.36 0.16 -23.57
C LYS A 421 14.26 1.29 -24.03
#